data_f590af7dcac934adde03a77c1d673a40
#
_entry.id   f590af7dcac934adde03a77c1d673a40
#
_cell.length_a   1.000
_cell.length_b   1.000
_cell.length_c   1.000
_cell.angle_alpha   90.00
_cell.angle_beta   90.00
_cell.angle_gamma   90.00
#
_symmetry.space_group_name_H-M   'P 1'
#
loop_
_entity.id
_entity.type
_entity.pdbx_description
1 polymer ?
#
loop_
_entity_poly.entity_id
_entity_poly.type
_entity_poly.pdbx_seq_one_letter_code
_entity_poly.pdbx_strand_id
1 'polypeptide(L)'
;MKTKVCIIGAGPAGLLLGHLLRADGVDCVVVERQTPDYILGRIRAGVLEQVTVGLMERLGLDGRMKAEGLPHDGFNLADGERLIRIDIKDLTGKEVMVYGQTEVTSDLMAAAEERTLEVIYEAGDVALHDIESDTPCVTYTKDGAEHRIDCRIIVGCDGFHGPSRKAIPANVGKEYERVYPFGWLGILADVAPCNHELIY
;
A
#
# COMPACT_ATOMS: atom_id res chain seq x y z
N MET A 1 -8.68 -10.81 -20.99
CA MET A 1 -7.72 -11.51 -20.08
C MET A 1 -8.50 -12.29 -19.04
N LYS A 2 -7.92 -13.38 -18.50
CA LYS A 2 -8.52 -14.13 -17.37
C LYS A 2 -7.47 -14.32 -16.26
N THR A 3 -7.87 -14.16 -15.01
CA THR A 3 -7.05 -14.40 -13.84
C THR A 3 -7.89 -14.91 -12.66
N LYS A 4 -7.28 -15.39 -11.58
CA LYS A 4 -8.02 -15.72 -10.35
C LYS A 4 -8.37 -14.47 -9.56
N VAL A 5 -7.41 -13.56 -9.39
CA VAL A 5 -7.57 -12.34 -8.59
C VAL A 5 -7.19 -11.10 -9.39
N CYS A 6 -8.09 -10.13 -9.47
CA CYS A 6 -7.80 -8.81 -10.01
C CYS A 6 -7.67 -7.82 -8.86
N ILE A 7 -6.48 -7.21 -8.71
CA ILE A 7 -6.16 -6.24 -7.65
C ILE A 7 -6.24 -4.84 -8.26
N ILE A 8 -7.02 -3.95 -7.67
CA ILE A 8 -7.15 -2.56 -8.12
C ILE A 8 -6.27 -1.68 -7.25
N GLY A 9 -5.25 -1.06 -7.86
CA GLY A 9 -4.28 -0.18 -7.21
C GLY A 9 -2.91 -0.83 -7.02
N ALA A 10 -1.85 -0.21 -7.58
CA ALA A 10 -0.44 -0.60 -7.43
C ALA A 10 0.29 0.24 -6.37
N GLY A 11 -0.41 0.65 -5.34
CA GLY A 11 0.22 1.14 -4.11
C GLY A 11 0.84 -0.01 -3.31
N PRO A 12 1.49 0.28 -2.17
CA PRO A 12 2.17 -0.74 -1.36
C PRO A 12 1.25 -1.91 -0.97
N ALA A 13 -0.02 -1.64 -0.68
CA ALA A 13 -0.98 -2.69 -0.31
C ALA A 13 -1.26 -3.66 -1.48
N GLY A 14 -1.53 -3.13 -2.68
CA GLY A 14 -1.84 -3.97 -3.84
C GLY A 14 -0.64 -4.74 -4.36
N LEU A 15 0.53 -4.10 -4.41
CA LEU A 15 1.77 -4.78 -4.81
C LEU A 15 2.16 -5.88 -3.81
N LEU A 16 2.12 -5.58 -2.50
CA LEU A 16 2.43 -6.57 -1.47
C LEU A 16 1.47 -7.76 -1.53
N LEU A 17 0.18 -7.50 -1.69
CA LEU A 17 -0.81 -8.57 -1.87
C LEU A 17 -0.53 -9.40 -3.13
N GLY A 18 -0.19 -8.75 -4.25
CA GLY A 18 0.16 -9.44 -5.49
C GLY A 18 1.33 -10.40 -5.31
N HIS A 19 2.39 -9.95 -4.63
CA HIS A 19 3.54 -10.81 -4.31
C HIS A 19 3.17 -11.98 -3.39
N LEU A 20 2.35 -11.75 -2.38
CA LEU A 20 1.88 -12.81 -1.48
C LEU A 20 1.07 -13.87 -2.23
N LEU A 21 0.14 -13.44 -3.06
CA LEU A 21 -0.67 -14.35 -3.89
C LEU A 21 0.19 -15.17 -4.85
N ARG A 22 1.15 -14.52 -5.52
CA ARG A 22 2.07 -15.22 -6.43
C ARG A 22 2.96 -16.22 -5.69
N ALA A 23 3.44 -15.87 -4.50
CA ALA A 23 4.24 -16.79 -3.67
C ALA A 23 3.43 -18.03 -3.24
N ASP A 24 2.12 -17.87 -3.04
CA ASP A 24 1.21 -18.99 -2.72
C ASP A 24 0.62 -19.68 -3.98
N GLY A 25 1.16 -19.38 -5.18
CA GLY A 25 0.73 -20.02 -6.44
C GLY A 25 -0.64 -19.57 -6.94
N VAL A 26 -1.12 -18.42 -6.48
CA VAL A 26 -2.39 -17.83 -6.93
C VAL A 26 -2.12 -16.87 -8.08
N ASP A 27 -2.79 -17.12 -9.21
CA ASP A 27 -2.71 -16.23 -10.36
C ASP A 27 -3.44 -14.91 -10.09
N CYS A 28 -2.75 -13.78 -10.34
CA CYS A 28 -3.29 -12.46 -10.12
C CYS A 28 -2.69 -11.42 -11.07
N VAL A 29 -3.42 -10.33 -11.25
CA VAL A 29 -2.99 -9.13 -11.98
C VAL A 29 -3.32 -7.90 -11.16
N VAL A 30 -2.43 -6.90 -11.20
CA VAL A 30 -2.64 -5.60 -10.57
C VAL A 30 -2.96 -4.57 -11.64
N VAL A 31 -4.00 -3.77 -11.43
CA VAL A 31 -4.44 -2.71 -12.34
C VAL A 31 -4.27 -1.36 -11.65
N GLU A 32 -3.53 -0.45 -12.28
CA GLU A 32 -3.21 0.87 -11.74
C GLU A 32 -3.47 1.96 -12.78
N ARG A 33 -4.15 3.03 -12.36
CA ARG A 33 -4.49 4.15 -13.24
C ARG A 33 -3.32 5.11 -13.54
N GLN A 34 -2.32 5.13 -12.69
CA GLN A 34 -1.19 6.05 -12.79
C GLN A 34 0.05 5.39 -13.38
N THR A 35 1.03 6.20 -13.73
CA THR A 35 2.36 5.73 -14.11
C THR A 35 3.16 5.31 -12.88
N PRO A 36 4.19 4.45 -13.02
CA PRO A 36 5.12 4.11 -11.94
C PRO A 36 5.76 5.35 -11.30
N ASP A 37 6.22 6.29 -12.11
CA ASP A 37 6.87 7.53 -11.64
C ASP A 37 5.93 8.39 -10.81
N TYR A 38 4.66 8.49 -11.19
CA TYR A 38 3.67 9.21 -10.42
C TYR A 38 3.46 8.59 -9.03
N ILE A 39 3.41 7.27 -8.94
CA ILE A 39 3.23 6.56 -7.67
C ILE A 39 4.43 6.79 -6.75
N LEU A 40 5.64 6.65 -7.27
CA LEU A 40 6.88 6.88 -6.53
C LEU A 40 7.09 8.35 -6.16
N GLY A 41 6.58 9.29 -6.96
CA GLY A 41 6.61 10.72 -6.66
C GLY A 41 5.66 11.16 -5.53
N ARG A 42 4.77 10.28 -5.07
CA ARG A 42 3.83 10.61 -3.98
C ARG A 42 4.40 10.24 -2.62
N ILE A 43 5.07 11.18 -2.01
CA ILE A 43 5.62 11.04 -0.66
C ILE A 43 4.49 10.80 0.36
N ARG A 44 4.66 9.78 1.19
CA ARG A 44 3.76 9.39 2.28
C ARG A 44 4.59 9.10 3.54
N ALA A 45 3.89 8.86 4.66
CA ALA A 45 4.52 8.41 5.89
C ALA A 45 5.37 7.15 5.68
N GLY A 46 6.37 6.96 6.52
CA GLY A 46 7.36 5.89 6.37
C GLY A 46 7.62 5.15 7.68
N VAL A 47 6.58 4.85 8.45
CA VAL A 47 6.68 3.98 9.63
C VAL A 47 5.95 2.68 9.34
N LEU A 48 6.68 1.58 9.36
CA LEU A 48 6.17 0.24 9.14
C LEU A 48 6.00 -0.48 10.46
N GLU A 49 4.83 -1.05 10.66
CA GLU A 49 4.58 -1.94 11.77
C GLU A 49 5.15 -3.34 11.51
N GLN A 50 5.37 -4.09 12.58
CA GLN A 50 5.98 -5.42 12.55
C GLN A 50 5.26 -6.40 11.59
N VAL A 51 3.95 -6.25 11.40
CA VAL A 51 3.20 -7.09 10.43
C VAL A 51 3.71 -6.86 9.01
N THR A 52 3.90 -5.62 8.60
CA THR A 52 4.41 -5.29 7.26
C THR A 52 5.85 -5.76 7.10
N VAL A 53 6.70 -5.52 8.12
CA VAL A 53 8.09 -5.99 8.14
C VAL A 53 8.14 -7.50 7.95
N GLY A 54 7.36 -8.26 8.74
CA GLY A 54 7.32 -9.71 8.64
C GLY A 54 6.80 -10.25 7.30
N LEU A 55 5.90 -9.52 6.62
CA LEU A 55 5.44 -9.90 5.28
C LEU A 55 6.54 -9.66 4.22
N MET A 56 7.30 -8.56 4.33
CA MET A 56 8.45 -8.32 3.47
C MET A 56 9.54 -9.38 3.67
N GLU A 57 9.81 -9.77 4.93
CA GLU A 57 10.72 -10.85 5.28
C GLU A 57 10.27 -12.20 4.70
N ARG A 58 9.00 -12.56 4.88
CA ARG A 58 8.41 -13.78 4.31
C ARG A 58 8.62 -13.87 2.80
N LEU A 59 8.56 -12.75 2.11
CA LEU A 59 8.75 -12.66 0.68
C LEU A 59 10.22 -12.57 0.26
N GLY A 60 11.16 -12.38 1.21
CA GLY A 60 12.57 -12.10 0.93
C GLY A 60 12.77 -10.78 0.18
N LEU A 61 11.98 -9.77 0.52
CA LEU A 61 12.02 -8.40 -0.04
C LEU A 61 12.46 -7.36 1.00
N ASP A 62 13.06 -7.81 2.08
CA ASP A 62 13.45 -7.01 3.24
C ASP A 62 14.91 -6.55 3.22
N GLY A 63 15.69 -6.93 2.20
CA GLY A 63 17.14 -6.69 2.15
C GLY A 63 17.50 -5.20 2.26
N ARG A 64 16.91 -4.35 1.42
CA ARG A 64 17.15 -2.90 1.44
C ARG A 64 16.53 -2.24 2.67
N MET A 65 15.34 -2.67 3.08
CA MET A 65 14.70 -2.21 4.31
C MET A 65 15.57 -2.48 5.56
N LYS A 66 16.22 -3.64 5.64
CA LYS A 66 17.16 -3.96 6.75
C LYS A 66 18.46 -3.17 6.70
N ALA A 67 18.92 -2.81 5.50
CA ALA A 67 20.16 -2.07 5.33
C ALA A 67 20.00 -0.56 5.56
N GLU A 68 18.88 0.02 5.20
CA GLU A 68 18.66 1.47 5.16
C GLU A 68 17.62 1.94 6.17
N GLY A 69 16.71 1.06 6.61
CA GLY A 69 15.65 1.37 7.56
C GLY A 69 16.19 1.58 8.98
N LEU A 70 15.46 2.32 9.78
CA LEU A 70 15.79 2.62 11.17
C LEU A 70 14.79 1.93 12.10
N PRO A 71 15.18 0.86 12.81
CA PRO A 71 14.30 0.25 13.81
C PRO A 71 14.18 1.16 15.02
N HIS A 72 12.95 1.33 15.52
CA HIS A 72 12.67 2.08 16.75
C HIS A 72 11.96 1.20 17.76
N ASP A 73 12.55 1.10 18.95
CA ASP A 73 12.01 0.35 20.09
C ASP A 73 10.83 1.09 20.76
N GLY A 74 10.70 2.38 20.50
CA GLY A 74 9.68 3.23 21.08
C GLY A 74 9.54 4.56 20.36
N PHE A 75 8.80 5.47 21.01
CA PHE A 75 8.64 6.84 20.57
C PHE A 75 8.43 7.75 21.78
N ASN A 76 8.58 9.04 21.59
CA ASN A 76 8.42 10.04 22.62
C ASN A 76 7.15 10.88 22.38
N LEU A 77 6.41 11.17 23.44
CA LEU A 77 5.34 12.16 23.46
C LEU A 77 5.88 13.44 24.08
N ALA A 78 5.80 14.55 23.33
CA ALA A 78 6.18 15.87 23.83
C ALA A 78 4.93 16.63 24.33
N ASP A 79 4.92 17.01 25.59
CA ASP A 79 3.89 17.83 26.22
C ASP A 79 4.54 19.03 26.91
N GLY A 80 4.62 20.13 26.21
CA GLY A 80 5.35 21.31 26.66
C GLY A 80 6.84 21.00 26.90
N GLU A 81 7.30 21.11 28.15
CA GLU A 81 8.69 20.79 28.54
C GLU A 81 8.92 19.31 28.89
N ARG A 82 7.86 18.50 28.85
CA ARG A 82 7.94 17.10 29.20
C ARG A 82 8.14 16.24 27.94
N LEU A 83 9.05 15.28 28.04
CA LEU A 83 9.25 14.23 27.07
C LEU A 83 8.95 12.88 27.75
N ILE A 84 7.88 12.23 27.32
CA ILE A 84 7.43 10.95 27.88
C ILE A 84 7.73 9.88 26.84
N ARG A 85 8.66 8.98 27.15
CA ARG A 85 8.98 7.87 26.27
C ARG A 85 7.99 6.71 26.49
N ILE A 86 7.44 6.21 25.38
CA ILE A 86 6.65 4.98 25.33
C ILE A 86 7.53 3.89 24.73
N ASP A 87 7.88 2.89 25.56
CA ASP A 87 8.68 1.74 25.14
C ASP A 87 7.79 0.67 24.53
N ILE A 88 7.70 0.68 23.19
CA ILE A 88 6.87 -0.28 22.45
C ILE A 88 7.41 -1.69 22.65
N LYS A 89 8.73 -1.86 22.64
CA LYS A 89 9.37 -3.17 22.71
C LYS A 89 9.17 -3.83 24.07
N ASP A 90 9.32 -3.06 25.14
CA ASP A 90 9.06 -3.56 26.49
C ASP A 90 7.59 -3.94 26.70
N LEU A 91 6.68 -3.11 26.18
CA LEU A 91 5.23 -3.30 26.35
C LEU A 91 4.65 -4.41 25.47
N THR A 92 5.20 -4.64 24.27
CA THR A 92 4.57 -5.49 23.25
C THR A 92 5.48 -6.60 22.70
N GLY A 93 6.78 -6.54 22.99
CA GLY A 93 7.79 -7.40 22.36
C GLY A 93 8.06 -7.06 20.89
N LYS A 94 7.55 -5.93 20.38
CA LYS A 94 7.65 -5.53 18.97
C LYS A 94 8.32 -4.17 18.84
N GLU A 95 8.77 -3.87 17.64
CA GLU A 95 9.34 -2.59 17.26
C GLU A 95 8.68 -2.06 16.00
N VAL A 96 8.91 -0.82 15.63
CA VAL A 96 8.51 -0.26 14.34
C VAL A 96 9.75 0.03 13.50
N MET A 97 9.58 -0.01 12.18
CA MET A 97 10.64 0.27 11.23
C MET A 97 10.35 1.59 10.53
N VAL A 98 11.22 2.57 10.69
CA VAL A 98 11.18 3.79 9.88
C VAL A 98 11.84 3.50 8.54
N TYR A 99 11.01 3.35 7.52
CA TYR A 99 11.42 3.10 6.15
C TYR A 99 10.37 3.70 5.21
N GLY A 100 10.76 4.61 4.35
CA GLY A 100 9.83 5.40 3.55
C GLY A 100 8.84 4.57 2.75
N GLN A 101 7.57 4.96 2.70
CA GLN A 101 6.58 4.26 1.87
C GLN A 101 7.00 4.24 0.39
N THR A 102 7.65 5.29 -0.09
CA THR A 102 8.22 5.34 -1.44
C THR A 102 9.24 4.23 -1.66
N GLU A 103 10.09 4.00 -0.67
CA GLU A 103 11.13 2.96 -0.74
C GLU A 103 10.52 1.56 -0.76
N VAL A 104 9.56 1.30 0.13
CA VAL A 104 8.77 0.03 0.11
C VAL A 104 8.11 -0.18 -1.24
N THR A 105 7.50 0.87 -1.79
CA THR A 105 6.80 0.76 -3.06
C THR A 105 7.77 0.51 -4.21
N SER A 106 8.93 1.16 -4.20
CA SER A 106 10.02 0.95 -5.16
C SER A 106 10.53 -0.49 -5.12
N ASP A 107 10.78 -1.02 -3.93
CA ASP A 107 11.22 -2.41 -3.74
C ASP A 107 10.19 -3.42 -4.27
N LEU A 108 8.90 -3.18 -3.99
CA LEU A 108 7.82 -4.03 -4.49
C LEU A 108 7.64 -3.93 -6.02
N MET A 109 7.83 -2.75 -6.61
CA MET A 109 7.80 -2.57 -8.08
C MET A 109 8.96 -3.30 -8.75
N ALA A 110 10.18 -3.13 -8.25
CA ALA A 110 11.36 -3.82 -8.78
C ALA A 110 11.17 -5.34 -8.70
N ALA A 111 10.70 -5.84 -7.57
CA ALA A 111 10.38 -7.26 -7.41
C ALA A 111 9.25 -7.74 -8.34
N ALA A 112 8.29 -6.89 -8.69
CA ALA A 112 7.22 -7.25 -9.63
C ALA A 112 7.78 -7.54 -11.03
N GLU A 113 8.73 -6.73 -11.50
CA GLU A 113 9.43 -6.96 -12.76
C GLU A 113 10.26 -8.27 -12.73
N GLU A 114 11.06 -8.45 -11.67
CA GLU A 114 11.91 -9.63 -11.52
C GLU A 114 11.12 -10.95 -11.40
N ARG A 115 9.99 -10.93 -10.71
CA ARG A 115 9.17 -12.12 -10.39
C ARG A 115 7.97 -12.29 -11.29
N THR A 116 7.87 -11.52 -12.37
CA THR A 116 6.78 -11.59 -13.35
C THR A 116 5.38 -11.44 -12.73
N LEU A 117 5.24 -10.56 -11.73
CA LEU A 117 3.92 -10.11 -11.29
C LEU A 117 3.40 -9.11 -12.31
N GLU A 118 2.32 -9.45 -12.99
CA GLU A 118 1.73 -8.58 -14.00
C GLU A 118 1.09 -7.35 -13.36
N VAL A 119 1.58 -6.15 -13.71
CA VAL A 119 1.04 -4.85 -13.29
C VAL A 119 0.69 -4.04 -14.53
N ILE A 120 -0.58 -3.71 -14.69
CA ILE A 120 -1.08 -2.90 -15.80
C ILE A 120 -1.18 -1.46 -15.32
N TYR A 121 -0.20 -0.65 -15.67
CA TYR A 121 -0.19 0.79 -15.40
C TYR A 121 -0.98 1.57 -16.46
N GLU A 122 -1.37 2.81 -16.12
CA GLU A 122 -2.10 3.73 -17.00
C GLU A 122 -3.46 3.20 -17.43
N ALA A 123 -4.07 2.36 -16.58
CA ALA A 123 -5.41 1.84 -16.76
C ALA A 123 -6.45 2.86 -16.29
N GLY A 124 -6.98 3.66 -17.21
CA GLY A 124 -8.02 4.64 -16.93
C GLY A 124 -9.41 4.01 -16.78
N ASP A 125 -10.37 4.78 -16.27
CA ASP A 125 -11.80 4.44 -16.21
C ASP A 125 -12.10 3.03 -15.67
N VAL A 126 -11.34 2.62 -14.64
CA VAL A 126 -11.52 1.30 -14.03
C VAL A 126 -12.93 1.16 -13.47
N ALA A 127 -13.66 0.14 -13.93
CA ALA A 127 -15.00 -0.19 -13.46
C ALA A 127 -15.10 -1.66 -13.07
N LEU A 128 -15.81 -1.92 -11.97
CA LEU A 128 -16.05 -3.25 -11.44
C LEU A 128 -17.48 -3.68 -11.79
N HIS A 129 -17.63 -4.89 -12.30
CA HIS A 129 -18.91 -5.43 -12.72
C HIS A 129 -19.16 -6.78 -12.09
N ASP A 130 -20.43 -7.10 -11.90
CA ASP A 130 -20.92 -8.41 -11.45
C ASP A 130 -20.26 -8.90 -10.14
N ILE A 131 -19.95 -7.96 -9.23
CA ILE A 131 -19.18 -8.24 -8.00
C ILE A 131 -19.88 -9.20 -7.03
N GLU A 132 -21.19 -9.38 -7.14
CA GLU A 132 -21.98 -10.31 -6.33
C GLU A 132 -22.17 -11.67 -7.02
N SER A 133 -21.59 -11.87 -8.21
CA SER A 133 -21.69 -13.10 -8.98
C SER A 133 -20.44 -13.99 -8.86
N ASP A 134 -20.53 -15.20 -9.38
CA ASP A 134 -19.40 -16.14 -9.47
C ASP A 134 -18.38 -15.77 -10.57
N THR A 135 -18.68 -14.77 -11.38
CA THR A 135 -17.87 -14.34 -12.53
C THR A 135 -17.71 -12.83 -12.60
N PRO A 136 -17.18 -12.20 -11.55
CA PRO A 136 -16.94 -10.76 -11.58
C PRO A 136 -15.90 -10.40 -12.63
N CYS A 137 -15.96 -9.16 -13.13
CA CYS A 137 -14.98 -8.67 -14.07
C CYS A 137 -14.64 -7.20 -13.84
N VAL A 138 -13.48 -6.80 -14.35
CA VAL A 138 -13.00 -5.43 -14.34
C VAL A 138 -12.83 -4.96 -15.77
N THR A 139 -13.32 -3.76 -16.09
CA THR A 139 -13.01 -3.07 -17.35
C THR A 139 -12.13 -1.85 -17.08
N TYR A 140 -11.30 -1.50 -18.04
CA TYR A 140 -10.46 -0.30 -17.98
C TYR A 140 -10.13 0.18 -19.39
N THR A 141 -9.75 1.45 -19.54
CA THR A 141 -9.25 2.02 -20.79
C THR A 141 -7.73 2.13 -20.75
N LYS A 142 -7.07 1.72 -21.82
CA LYS A 142 -5.64 1.92 -22.05
C LYS A 142 -5.35 2.09 -23.52
N ASP A 143 -4.48 3.03 -23.87
CA ASP A 143 -4.10 3.35 -25.26
C ASP A 143 -5.31 3.60 -26.18
N GLY A 144 -6.38 4.21 -25.63
CA GLY A 144 -7.62 4.52 -26.34
C GLY A 144 -8.53 3.33 -26.61
N ALA A 145 -8.23 2.16 -26.07
CA ALA A 145 -9.05 0.94 -26.20
C ALA A 145 -9.61 0.50 -24.83
N GLU A 146 -10.81 -0.09 -24.87
CA GLU A 146 -11.39 -0.74 -23.70
C GLU A 146 -10.85 -2.17 -23.56
N HIS A 147 -10.50 -2.53 -22.36
CA HIS A 147 -10.00 -3.85 -21.97
C HIS A 147 -10.88 -4.47 -20.89
N ARG A 148 -10.90 -5.81 -20.85
CA ARG A 148 -11.66 -6.57 -19.86
C ARG A 148 -10.81 -7.67 -19.22
N ILE A 149 -10.93 -7.80 -17.89
CA ILE A 149 -10.35 -8.87 -17.09
C ILE A 149 -11.50 -9.63 -16.42
N ASP A 150 -11.68 -10.88 -16.81
CA ASP A 150 -12.56 -11.81 -16.11
C ASP A 150 -11.79 -12.44 -14.95
N CYS A 151 -12.37 -12.44 -13.75
CA CYS A 151 -11.70 -12.96 -12.56
C CYS A 151 -12.70 -13.69 -11.64
N ARG A 152 -12.21 -14.28 -10.57
CA ARG A 152 -13.06 -14.87 -9.53
C ARG A 152 -13.20 -13.95 -8.32
N ILE A 153 -12.20 -13.11 -8.09
CA ILE A 153 -12.14 -12.20 -6.94
C ILE A 153 -11.59 -10.86 -7.43
N ILE A 154 -12.22 -9.77 -7.02
CA ILE A 154 -11.70 -8.41 -7.16
C ILE A 154 -11.28 -7.93 -5.78
N VAL A 155 -10.08 -7.36 -5.66
CA VAL A 155 -9.57 -6.79 -4.42
C VAL A 155 -9.29 -5.31 -4.61
N GLY A 156 -9.99 -4.45 -3.86
CA GLY A 156 -9.75 -3.01 -3.86
C GLY A 156 -8.58 -2.63 -2.97
N CYS A 157 -7.49 -2.18 -3.58
CA CYS A 157 -6.30 -1.59 -2.95
C CYS A 157 -6.05 -0.16 -3.45
N ASP A 158 -7.07 0.49 -3.98
CA ASP A 158 -7.09 1.75 -4.72
C ASP A 158 -7.23 3.00 -3.83
N GLY A 159 -7.11 2.82 -2.53
CA GLY A 159 -7.12 3.89 -1.54
C GLY A 159 -8.48 4.59 -1.40
N PHE A 160 -8.47 5.74 -0.74
CA PHE A 160 -9.70 6.44 -0.37
C PHE A 160 -10.55 6.89 -1.58
N HIS A 161 -9.91 7.30 -2.65
CA HIS A 161 -10.59 7.85 -3.84
C HIS A 161 -10.79 6.84 -4.98
N GLY A 162 -10.50 5.57 -4.73
CA GLY A 162 -10.61 4.54 -5.75
C GLY A 162 -12.07 4.14 -6.07
N PRO A 163 -12.30 3.47 -7.21
CA PRO A 163 -13.61 3.00 -7.62
C PRO A 163 -14.15 1.84 -6.79
N SER A 164 -13.28 1.03 -6.17
CA SER A 164 -13.69 -0.20 -5.49
C SER A 164 -14.67 0.04 -4.35
N ARG A 165 -14.43 1.06 -3.51
CA ARG A 165 -15.34 1.39 -2.42
C ARG A 165 -16.74 1.82 -2.91
N LYS A 166 -16.79 2.53 -4.04
CA LYS A 166 -18.04 2.99 -4.64
C LYS A 166 -18.86 1.84 -5.24
N ALA A 167 -18.22 0.72 -5.54
CA ALA A 167 -18.87 -0.47 -6.05
C ALA A 167 -19.53 -1.32 -4.95
N ILE A 168 -19.26 -1.05 -3.66
CA ILE A 168 -19.91 -1.74 -2.56
C ILE A 168 -21.39 -1.38 -2.54
N PRO A 169 -22.33 -2.37 -2.58
CA PRO A 169 -23.76 -2.11 -2.57
C PRO A 169 -24.21 -1.36 -1.30
N ALA A 170 -25.11 -0.40 -1.46
CA ALA A 170 -25.57 0.46 -0.37
C ALA A 170 -26.27 -0.29 0.78
N ASN A 171 -26.77 -1.51 0.53
CA ASN A 171 -27.35 -2.39 1.54
C ASN A 171 -26.30 -3.13 2.39
N VAL A 172 -25.05 -3.17 1.94
CA VAL A 172 -23.94 -3.88 2.61
C VAL A 172 -23.09 -2.92 3.44
N GLY A 173 -22.86 -1.70 2.96
CA GLY A 173 -21.98 -0.73 3.59
C GLY A 173 -22.67 0.60 3.87
N LYS A 174 -22.28 1.25 4.98
CA LYS A 174 -22.60 2.66 5.25
C LYS A 174 -21.30 3.44 5.30
N GLU A 175 -21.26 4.54 4.55
CA GLU A 175 -20.13 5.46 4.57
C GLU A 175 -20.39 6.55 5.62
N TYR A 176 -19.36 6.81 6.45
CA TYR A 176 -19.33 7.95 7.34
C TYR A 176 -18.07 8.76 7.03
N GLU A 177 -18.24 10.02 6.66
CA GLU A 177 -17.15 10.95 6.38
C GLU A 177 -17.27 12.19 7.27
N ARG A 178 -16.16 12.58 7.87
CA ARG A 178 -16.03 13.85 8.60
C ARG A 178 -14.84 14.64 8.07
N VAL A 179 -15.11 15.78 7.49
CA VAL A 179 -14.07 16.72 7.06
C VAL A 179 -13.63 17.54 8.25
N TYR A 180 -12.33 17.49 8.57
CA TYR A 180 -11.73 18.34 9.61
C TYR A 180 -11.25 19.66 9.00
N PRO A 181 -11.37 20.80 9.72
CA PRO A 181 -10.97 22.12 9.24
C PRO A 181 -9.47 22.37 9.36
N PHE A 182 -8.65 21.33 9.24
CA PHE A 182 -7.18 21.42 9.25
C PHE A 182 -6.56 20.36 8.37
N GLY A 183 -5.29 20.56 8.01
CA GLY A 183 -4.49 19.59 7.26
C GLY A 183 -3.19 19.27 7.99
N TRP A 184 -2.56 18.18 7.62
CA TRP A 184 -1.24 17.80 8.07
C TRP A 184 -0.19 18.38 7.13
N LEU A 185 0.75 19.16 7.67
CA LEU A 185 1.89 19.67 6.92
C LEU A 185 3.09 18.75 7.14
N GLY A 186 3.60 18.14 6.06
CA GLY A 186 4.85 17.39 6.08
C GLY A 186 5.98 18.27 5.53
N ILE A 187 7.06 18.40 6.29
CA ILE A 187 8.28 19.09 5.87
C ILE A 187 9.42 18.09 5.90
N LEU A 188 10.08 17.89 4.77
CA LEU A 188 11.33 17.14 4.69
C LEU A 188 12.49 18.13 4.73
N ALA A 189 13.51 17.83 5.54
CA ALA A 189 14.71 18.63 5.64
C ALA A 189 15.94 17.73 5.59
N ASP A 190 16.95 18.16 4.85
CA ASP A 190 18.26 17.48 4.78
C ASP A 190 19.13 17.97 5.93
N VAL A 191 18.80 17.50 7.13
CA VAL A 191 19.48 17.82 8.39
C VAL A 191 19.52 16.58 9.28
N ALA A 192 20.46 16.55 10.23
CA ALA A 192 20.49 15.48 11.22
C ALA A 192 19.17 15.44 12.01
N PRO A 193 18.64 14.26 12.34
CA PRO A 193 17.42 14.14 13.14
C PRO A 193 17.64 14.75 14.55
N CYS A 194 16.61 15.38 15.06
CA CYS A 194 16.65 16.01 16.40
C CYS A 194 16.66 14.99 17.54
N ASN A 195 16.30 13.75 17.27
CA ASN A 195 16.32 12.64 18.22
C ASN A 195 16.54 11.31 17.49
N HIS A 196 16.95 10.28 18.22
CA HIS A 196 17.13 8.92 17.68
C HIS A 196 15.82 8.18 17.45
N GLU A 197 14.74 8.57 18.12
CA GLU A 197 13.40 8.01 17.99
C GLU A 197 12.41 9.09 17.58
N LEU A 198 11.25 8.66 17.10
CA LEU A 198 10.13 9.55 16.76
C LEU A 198 9.69 10.38 17.99
N ILE A 199 9.35 11.64 17.77
CA ILE A 199 8.75 12.54 18.76
C ILE A 199 7.40 13.02 18.19
N TYR A 200 6.35 12.86 18.98
CA TYR A 200 5.00 13.35 18.70
C TYR A 200 4.60 14.47 19.64
#